data_ee7bc8c881470d26f30676b4c660e598
#
_entry.id   ee7bc8c881470d26f30676b4c660e598
#
_cell.length_a   1.000
_cell.length_b   1.000
_cell.length_c   1.000
_cell.angle_alpha   90.00
_cell.angle_beta   90.00
_cell.angle_gamma   90.00
#
_symmetry.space_group_name_H-M   'P 1'
#
loop_
_entity.id
_entity.type
_entity.pdbx_description
1 polymer ?
#
loop_
_entity_poly.entity_id
_entity_poly.type
_entity_poly.pdbx_seq_one_letter_code
_entity_poly.pdbx_strand_id
1 'polypeptide(L)'
;MSMKKSVVSFFLVMIIASLLVGFNAPANAEQQKYDDNAPITIWIDADRQPAFDAYVKAHPDKAKLLKAVTVDRETLPAKVLLFNNTNQGWPDVVFAEPRLVGRVADDAHHFPLDLKEFVPADVLSNYTGMDGCTFGDKVYCLRYDLAMFVFYYNKPLMDKFGYQVPTTWEEYQDLSDKLAKEHPGYYLGTWGDGWTFISYFDASGCPSHELVNDSELKIDMKDARCVRAAKMVDHMLGNGTLFNTDYFSAEFAKVVSDNKLLGMPGPAWMFGVFGGNEKSSWYKTSDRQLGVANPLKWKDDEKAMTPAMGGAAWTVSNHTKNPKLAVDFIQWVTTSPDFWKGTTNFPAYKPIQNLFQEGMKDNALFANDPFPIYQTAATQITSPDKWPRFDLIAPLSEVVKTGLKDKKTVESILPEVANKIAPLAEVQGYKVDVTK
;
A
#
# COMPACT_ATOMS: atom_id res chain seq x y z
N MET A 1 -60.57 45.71 51.84
CA MET A 1 -59.64 45.34 52.91
C MET A 1 -58.31 45.05 52.26
N SER A 2 -57.44 46.03 52.21
CA SER A 2 -56.11 46.10 52.82
C SER A 2 -55.20 44.93 52.48
N MET A 3 -54.05 45.11 51.99
CA MET A 3 -52.93 45.96 52.43
C MET A 3 -51.84 46.04 51.33
N LYS A 4 -51.26 47.21 51.18
CA LYS A 4 -50.05 47.52 50.43
C LYS A 4 -48.84 46.86 51.11
N LYS A 5 -47.90 46.32 50.27
CA LYS A 5 -46.51 46.26 50.70
C LYS A 5 -45.60 46.73 49.58
N SER A 6 -44.82 47.72 49.87
CA SER A 6 -43.74 48.36 49.15
C SER A 6 -42.64 47.36 48.83
N VAL A 7 -42.12 47.43 47.64
CA VAL A 7 -40.84 46.80 47.24
C VAL A 7 -39.84 47.94 47.09
N VAL A 8 -38.83 47.95 47.98
CA VAL A 8 -37.66 48.82 47.94
C VAL A 8 -36.66 48.20 46.86
N SER A 9 -36.39 49.00 45.83
CA SER A 9 -35.34 48.71 44.86
C SER A 9 -33.99 48.98 45.49
N PHE A 10 -33.20 47.94 45.66
CA PHE A 10 -31.75 48.03 45.91
C PHE A 10 -31.04 47.93 44.57
N PHE A 11 -30.45 48.98 44.04
CA PHE A 11 -29.49 49.03 43.01
C PHE A 11 -28.14 48.50 43.53
N LEU A 12 -27.76 47.26 43.14
CA LEU A 12 -26.43 46.77 43.40
C LEU A 12 -25.59 47.05 42.15
N VAL A 13 -24.73 48.03 42.22
CA VAL A 13 -23.70 48.27 41.17
C VAL A 13 -22.63 47.22 41.34
N MET A 14 -22.64 46.22 40.49
CA MET A 14 -21.57 45.25 40.40
C MET A 14 -20.48 45.80 39.47
N ILE A 15 -19.37 46.22 40.04
CA ILE A 15 -18.13 46.53 39.34
C ILE A 15 -17.55 45.22 38.87
N ILE A 16 -17.66 44.95 37.58
CA ILE A 16 -16.94 43.83 36.92
C ILE A 16 -15.49 44.30 36.74
N ALA A 17 -14.64 43.93 37.69
CA ALA A 17 -13.20 43.95 37.49
C ALA A 17 -12.85 42.83 36.51
N SER A 18 -12.63 43.17 35.25
CA SER A 18 -12.08 42.28 34.23
C SER A 18 -10.66 41.86 34.62
N LEU A 19 -10.54 40.75 35.32
CA LEU A 19 -9.30 39.99 35.42
C LEU A 19 -8.98 39.44 34.02
N LEU A 20 -8.18 40.18 33.27
CA LEU A 20 -7.40 39.65 32.17
C LEU A 20 -6.41 38.62 32.76
N VAL A 21 -6.87 37.39 32.95
CA VAL A 21 -5.99 36.24 33.06
C VAL A 21 -5.46 36.02 31.65
N GLY A 22 -4.29 36.57 31.40
CA GLY A 22 -3.50 36.19 30.24
C GLY A 22 -3.31 34.69 30.33
N PHE A 23 -4.00 33.97 29.48
CA PHE A 23 -3.56 32.62 29.11
C PHE A 23 -2.19 32.77 28.42
N ASN A 24 -1.13 32.77 29.26
CA ASN A 24 0.15 32.38 28.76
C ASN A 24 -0.03 30.92 28.31
N ALA A 25 -0.26 30.69 27.03
CA ALA A 25 0.01 29.41 26.44
C ALA A 25 1.43 29.03 26.90
N PRO A 26 1.68 27.81 27.36
CA PRO A 26 3.02 27.39 27.63
C PRO A 26 3.79 27.40 26.33
N ALA A 27 4.47 28.48 26.04
CA ALA A 27 5.55 28.55 25.07
C ALA A 27 6.75 27.89 25.74
N ASN A 28 6.71 26.60 25.82
CA ASN A 28 7.83 25.69 25.95
C ASN A 28 7.32 24.31 25.52
N ALA A 29 7.19 24.09 24.22
CA ALA A 29 7.52 22.78 23.72
C ALA A 29 8.97 22.59 24.16
N GLU A 30 9.21 21.81 25.22
CA GLU A 30 10.55 21.35 25.55
C GLU A 30 11.13 20.77 24.27
N GLN A 31 12.14 21.43 23.73
CA GLN A 31 12.83 20.97 22.54
C GLN A 31 13.34 19.59 22.92
N GLN A 32 12.77 18.54 22.32
CA GLN A 32 13.07 17.15 22.66
C GLN A 32 14.58 16.99 22.56
N LYS A 33 15.24 16.74 23.69
CA LYS A 33 16.69 16.65 23.75
C LYS A 33 17.07 15.31 23.11
N TYR A 34 17.63 15.37 21.93
CA TYR A 34 18.16 14.19 21.26
C TYR A 34 19.39 13.64 22.03
N ASP A 35 19.50 12.31 22.02
CA ASP A 35 20.59 11.58 22.65
C ASP A 35 21.13 10.55 21.65
N ASP A 36 22.29 10.82 21.07
CA ASP A 36 22.94 9.97 20.07
C ASP A 36 23.34 8.58 20.64
N ASN A 37 23.27 8.37 21.97
CA ASN A 37 23.50 7.11 22.64
C ASN A 37 22.21 6.39 23.10
N ALA A 38 21.05 6.99 22.87
CA ALA A 38 19.79 6.33 23.21
C ALA A 38 19.57 5.11 22.30
N PRO A 39 19.18 3.95 22.88
CA PRO A 39 18.82 2.79 22.09
C PRO A 39 17.52 3.04 21.34
N ILE A 40 17.37 2.44 20.15
CA ILE A 40 16.16 2.50 19.33
C ILE A 40 15.50 1.13 19.18
N THR A 41 14.18 1.15 19.17
CA THR A 41 13.33 -0.03 18.89
C THR A 41 12.77 0.05 17.48
N ILE A 42 13.00 -0.99 16.69
CA ILE A 42 12.62 -1.06 15.28
C ILE A 42 11.55 -2.13 15.13
N TRP A 43 10.37 -1.73 14.69
CA TRP A 43 9.29 -2.65 14.38
C TRP A 43 9.40 -3.14 12.95
N ILE A 44 9.42 -4.46 12.79
CA ILE A 44 9.55 -5.17 11.51
C ILE A 44 8.50 -6.27 11.41
N ASP A 45 8.21 -6.71 10.20
CA ASP A 45 7.63 -8.04 9.99
C ASP A 45 8.73 -9.11 9.90
N ALA A 46 8.36 -10.38 9.83
CA ALA A 46 9.32 -11.50 9.81
C ALA A 46 10.25 -11.45 8.57
N ASP A 47 9.75 -10.93 7.43
CA ASP A 47 10.51 -10.86 6.17
C ASP A 47 11.58 -9.77 6.19
N ARG A 48 11.56 -8.86 7.17
CA ARG A 48 12.53 -7.75 7.31
C ARG A 48 13.61 -8.03 8.35
N GLN A 49 13.56 -9.17 9.02
CA GLN A 49 14.68 -9.60 9.89
C GLN A 49 16.03 -9.60 9.14
N PRO A 50 16.14 -10.08 7.88
CA PRO A 50 17.40 -10.00 7.13
C PRO A 50 17.92 -8.57 6.92
N ALA A 51 17.05 -7.57 6.76
CA ALA A 51 17.47 -6.17 6.62
C ALA A 51 18.07 -5.64 7.92
N PHE A 52 17.44 -5.95 9.05
CA PHE A 52 17.96 -5.62 10.36
C PHE A 52 19.32 -6.28 10.62
N ASP A 53 19.44 -7.59 10.38
CA ASP A 53 20.68 -8.35 10.60
C ASP A 53 21.81 -7.85 9.70
N ALA A 54 21.51 -7.48 8.45
CA ALA A 54 22.49 -6.93 7.52
C ALA A 54 23.03 -5.57 8.01
N TYR A 55 22.16 -4.69 8.52
CA TYR A 55 22.59 -3.42 9.09
C TYR A 55 23.48 -3.63 10.32
N VAL A 56 23.06 -4.49 11.25
CA VAL A 56 23.84 -4.81 12.46
C VAL A 56 25.22 -5.37 12.09
N LYS A 57 25.28 -6.24 11.09
CA LYS A 57 26.53 -6.79 10.58
C LYS A 57 27.46 -5.73 9.98
N ALA A 58 26.88 -4.76 9.25
CA ALA A 58 27.64 -3.66 8.66
C ALA A 58 28.09 -2.62 9.70
N HIS A 59 27.36 -2.49 10.81
CA HIS A 59 27.57 -1.49 11.85
C HIS A 59 27.67 -2.13 13.26
N PRO A 60 28.69 -2.97 13.53
CA PRO A 60 28.80 -3.70 14.80
C PRO A 60 28.95 -2.79 16.03
N ASP A 61 29.48 -1.60 15.84
CA ASP A 61 29.60 -0.55 16.87
C ASP A 61 28.24 -0.04 17.37
N LYS A 62 27.21 -0.05 16.49
CA LYS A 62 25.84 0.39 16.78
C LYS A 62 24.95 -0.74 17.31
N ALA A 63 25.36 -2.00 17.21
CA ALA A 63 24.54 -3.19 17.50
C ALA A 63 23.86 -3.14 18.88
N LYS A 64 24.53 -2.61 19.90
CA LYS A 64 24.00 -2.51 21.27
C LYS A 64 22.87 -1.50 21.44
N LEU A 65 22.73 -0.57 20.49
CA LEU A 65 21.70 0.47 20.49
C LEU A 65 20.45 0.04 19.70
N LEU A 66 20.44 -1.14 19.08
CA LEU A 66 19.39 -1.57 18.15
C LEU A 66 18.63 -2.77 18.72
N LYS A 67 17.30 -2.68 18.66
CA LYS A 67 16.41 -3.79 19.02
C LYS A 67 15.33 -3.94 17.98
N ALA A 68 15.30 -5.06 17.26
CA ALA A 68 14.18 -5.42 16.41
C ALA A 68 13.05 -6.08 17.22
N VAL A 69 11.80 -5.76 16.83
CA VAL A 69 10.59 -6.38 17.38
C VAL A 69 9.69 -6.74 16.23
N THR A 70 9.36 -8.01 16.09
CA THR A 70 8.41 -8.47 15.06
C THR A 70 6.98 -8.12 15.48
N VAL A 71 6.28 -7.36 14.63
CA VAL A 71 4.91 -6.89 14.86
C VAL A 71 4.09 -7.03 13.59
N ASP A 72 2.80 -7.26 13.75
CA ASP A 72 1.85 -7.07 12.66
C ASP A 72 1.69 -5.56 12.39
N ARG A 73 2.17 -5.09 11.23
CA ARG A 73 2.15 -3.69 10.82
C ARG A 73 0.75 -3.10 10.72
N GLU A 74 -0.28 -3.90 10.45
CA GLU A 74 -1.67 -3.45 10.39
C GLU A 74 -2.17 -2.90 11.73
N THR A 75 -1.52 -3.27 12.83
CA THR A 75 -1.86 -2.79 14.17
C THR A 75 -1.29 -1.39 14.47
N LEU A 76 -0.45 -0.81 13.60
CA LEU A 76 0.25 0.45 13.84
C LEU A 76 -0.69 1.60 14.22
N PRO A 77 -1.78 1.91 13.47
CA PRO A 77 -2.63 3.05 13.82
C PRO A 77 -3.26 2.93 15.22
N ALA A 78 -3.79 1.77 15.54
CA ALA A 78 -4.41 1.53 16.86
C ALA A 78 -3.39 1.61 18.00
N LYS A 79 -2.18 1.09 17.79
CA LYS A 79 -1.11 1.14 18.80
C LYS A 79 -0.59 2.55 19.01
N VAL A 80 -0.46 3.36 17.96
CA VAL A 80 -0.03 4.77 18.09
C VAL A 80 -1.03 5.55 18.95
N LEU A 81 -2.34 5.40 18.72
CA LEU A 81 -3.35 6.03 19.58
C LEU A 81 -3.24 5.57 21.04
N LEU A 82 -3.01 4.29 21.30
CA LEU A 82 -2.79 3.78 22.64
C LEU A 82 -1.57 4.41 23.29
N PHE A 83 -0.46 4.51 22.58
CA PHE A 83 0.78 5.10 23.09
C PHE A 83 0.63 6.61 23.35
N ASN A 84 -0.09 7.33 22.49
CA ASN A 84 -0.41 8.74 22.73
C ASN A 84 -1.23 8.92 24.00
N ASN A 85 -2.20 8.04 24.27
CA ASN A 85 -3.00 8.08 25.49
C ASN A 85 -2.20 7.74 26.77
N THR A 86 -1.21 6.86 26.65
CA THR A 86 -0.36 6.40 27.77
C THR A 86 0.94 7.17 27.88
N ASN A 87 1.27 8.01 26.92
CA ASN A 87 2.52 8.76 26.77
C ASN A 87 3.79 7.88 26.88
N GLN A 88 3.72 6.66 26.34
CA GLN A 88 4.84 5.71 26.33
C GLN A 88 4.65 4.56 25.34
N GLY A 89 5.73 3.91 24.97
CA GLY A 89 5.72 2.64 24.24
C GLY A 89 5.86 2.77 22.73
N TRP A 90 6.06 3.99 22.21
CA TRP A 90 6.29 4.19 20.79
C TRP A 90 7.56 3.46 20.31
N PRO A 91 7.53 2.82 19.13
CA PRO A 91 8.75 2.42 18.45
C PRO A 91 9.48 3.66 17.92
N ASP A 92 10.78 3.53 17.68
CA ASP A 92 11.58 4.59 17.05
C ASP A 92 11.51 4.51 15.52
N VAL A 93 11.47 3.30 14.99
CA VAL A 93 11.39 3.02 13.56
C VAL A 93 10.32 1.98 13.30
N VAL A 94 9.56 2.15 12.22
CA VAL A 94 8.56 1.16 11.78
C VAL A 94 8.71 0.86 10.30
N PHE A 95 8.70 -0.42 9.96
CA PHE A 95 8.47 -0.90 8.61
C PHE A 95 6.97 -0.95 8.36
N ALA A 96 6.48 -0.17 7.40
CA ALA A 96 5.05 -0.08 7.07
C ALA A 96 4.86 0.21 5.58
N GLU A 97 3.64 0.05 5.10
CA GLU A 97 3.26 0.54 3.79
C GLU A 97 2.90 2.04 3.87
N PRO A 98 3.10 2.83 2.80
CA PRO A 98 2.72 4.26 2.79
C PRO A 98 1.28 4.52 3.22
N ARG A 99 0.34 3.63 2.89
CA ARG A 99 -1.06 3.71 3.35
C ARG A 99 -1.20 3.69 4.88
N LEU A 100 -0.34 2.94 5.58
CA LEU A 100 -0.33 2.90 7.04
C LEU A 100 0.36 4.13 7.63
N VAL A 101 1.44 4.61 6.98
CA VAL A 101 2.10 5.87 7.36
C VAL A 101 1.11 7.03 7.25
N GLY A 102 0.34 7.11 6.16
CA GLY A 102 -0.71 8.13 5.99
C GLY A 102 -1.76 8.12 7.10
N ARG A 103 -2.12 6.94 7.61
CA ARG A 103 -3.09 6.80 8.70
C ARG A 103 -2.58 7.26 10.07
N VAL A 104 -1.28 7.44 10.23
CA VAL A 104 -0.66 7.91 11.49
C VAL A 104 0.01 9.29 11.35
N ALA A 105 -0.13 9.90 10.17
CA ALA A 105 0.44 11.21 9.85
C ALA A 105 -0.47 12.40 10.19
N ASP A 106 -1.70 12.13 10.64
CA ASP A 106 -2.67 13.16 11.04
C ASP A 106 -2.36 13.74 12.44
N ASP A 107 -3.06 14.82 12.78
CA ASP A 107 -2.88 15.53 14.06
C ASP A 107 -3.25 14.67 15.27
N ALA A 108 -4.14 13.68 15.12
CA ALA A 108 -4.56 12.81 16.21
C ALA A 108 -3.47 11.77 16.57
N HIS A 109 -2.77 11.27 15.56
CA HIS A 109 -1.70 10.28 15.75
C HIS A 109 -0.35 10.95 15.95
N HIS A 110 -0.04 11.97 15.15
CA HIS A 110 1.20 12.77 15.19
C HIS A 110 2.45 11.92 15.38
N PHE A 111 2.56 10.84 14.58
CA PHE A 111 3.59 9.83 14.78
C PHE A 111 4.86 10.07 13.95
N PRO A 112 4.79 10.35 12.62
CA PRO A 112 6.00 10.36 11.81
C PRO A 112 6.84 11.63 12.01
N LEU A 113 8.15 11.44 12.02
CA LEU A 113 9.15 12.49 11.96
C LEU A 113 9.28 13.02 10.52
N ASP A 114 9.45 14.33 10.34
CA ASP A 114 9.78 14.89 9.02
C ASP A 114 11.24 14.57 8.66
N LEU A 115 11.40 13.70 7.68
CA LEU A 115 12.72 13.22 7.25
C LEU A 115 13.52 14.26 6.46
N LYS A 116 12.90 15.33 5.97
CA LYS A 116 13.60 16.43 5.26
C LYS A 116 14.63 17.13 6.13
N GLU A 117 14.49 17.07 7.43
CA GLU A 117 15.46 17.63 8.38
C GLU A 117 16.74 16.78 8.49
N PHE A 118 16.68 15.50 8.10
CA PHE A 118 17.74 14.53 8.34
C PHE A 118 18.29 13.89 7.07
N VAL A 119 17.49 13.84 5.98
CA VAL A 119 17.89 13.21 4.71
C VAL A 119 18.16 14.30 3.69
N PRO A 120 19.35 14.33 3.03
CA PRO A 120 19.68 15.31 2.02
C PRO A 120 18.68 15.30 0.84
N ALA A 121 18.39 16.48 0.30
CA ALA A 121 17.40 16.63 -0.78
C ALA A 121 17.79 15.87 -2.06
N ASP A 122 19.06 15.77 -2.36
CA ASP A 122 19.59 15.00 -3.50
C ASP A 122 19.38 13.49 -3.31
N VAL A 123 19.46 12.98 -2.06
CA VAL A 123 19.12 11.60 -1.75
C VAL A 123 17.62 11.36 -1.91
N LEU A 124 16.77 12.26 -1.36
CA LEU A 124 15.30 12.14 -1.48
C LEU A 124 14.84 12.15 -2.93
N SER A 125 15.43 12.96 -3.80
CA SER A 125 15.08 13.08 -5.23
C SER A 125 15.39 11.81 -6.04
N ASN A 126 16.21 10.91 -5.50
CA ASN A 126 16.53 9.64 -6.14
C ASN A 126 15.55 8.50 -5.84
N TYR A 127 14.56 8.71 -4.96
CA TYR A 127 13.51 7.72 -4.77
C TYR A 127 12.38 7.89 -5.81
N THR A 128 11.77 6.79 -6.18
CA THR A 128 10.54 6.73 -6.98
C THR A 128 9.35 6.46 -6.06
N GLY A 129 8.17 6.97 -6.40
CA GLY A 129 6.92 6.70 -5.66
C GLY A 129 6.89 7.39 -4.30
N MET A 130 7.48 8.58 -4.17
CA MET A 130 7.49 9.33 -2.91
C MET A 130 6.17 10.03 -2.59
N ASP A 131 5.20 10.04 -3.50
CA ASP A 131 3.89 10.67 -3.27
C ASP A 131 3.18 10.06 -2.06
N GLY A 132 3.27 8.74 -1.90
CA GLY A 132 2.75 8.03 -0.72
C GLY A 132 3.48 8.31 0.59
N CYS A 133 4.68 8.88 0.53
CA CYS A 133 5.49 9.27 1.68
C CYS A 133 5.51 10.79 1.94
N THR A 134 4.85 11.59 1.06
CA THR A 134 4.86 13.05 1.12
C THR A 134 3.48 13.57 1.51
N PHE A 135 3.41 14.37 2.55
CA PHE A 135 2.19 14.94 3.11
C PHE A 135 2.37 16.46 3.29
N GLY A 136 1.70 17.22 2.45
CA GLY A 136 1.97 18.65 2.34
C GLY A 136 3.42 18.90 1.90
N ASP A 137 4.17 19.61 2.72
CA ASP A 137 5.59 19.89 2.49
C ASP A 137 6.55 18.94 3.22
N LYS A 138 6.02 17.92 3.92
CA LYS A 138 6.80 17.00 4.77
C LYS A 138 7.00 15.64 4.11
N VAL A 139 8.11 14.99 4.42
CA VAL A 139 8.43 13.61 4.01
C VAL A 139 8.44 12.71 5.24
N TYR A 140 7.50 11.78 5.30
CA TYR A 140 7.27 10.96 6.49
C TYR A 140 7.76 9.51 6.38
N CYS A 141 8.22 9.10 5.20
CA CYS A 141 8.84 7.79 5.05
C CYS A 141 9.86 7.75 3.89
N LEU A 142 10.76 6.76 3.91
CA LEU A 142 11.59 6.39 2.77
C LEU A 142 11.04 5.11 2.14
N ARG A 143 10.76 5.15 0.84
CA ARG A 143 10.30 3.96 0.11
C ARG A 143 11.37 2.88 0.12
N TYR A 144 10.97 1.68 0.46
CA TYR A 144 11.83 0.50 0.41
C TYR A 144 11.81 -0.10 -0.99
N ASP A 145 10.65 -0.53 -1.44
CA ASP A 145 10.44 -1.16 -2.75
C ASP A 145 9.23 -0.59 -3.48
N LEU A 146 9.11 -0.92 -4.75
CA LEU A 146 7.98 -0.59 -5.60
C LEU A 146 7.18 -1.86 -5.92
N ALA A 147 5.86 -1.76 -5.82
CA ALA A 147 4.93 -2.87 -6.05
C ALA A 147 4.01 -2.61 -7.24
N MET A 148 4.55 -2.02 -8.30
CA MET A 148 3.84 -1.82 -9.56
C MET A 148 3.34 -3.16 -10.12
N PHE A 149 2.17 -3.15 -10.75
CA PHE A 149 1.64 -4.32 -11.43
C PHE A 149 2.33 -4.56 -12.77
N VAL A 150 2.45 -5.83 -13.10
CA VAL A 150 2.87 -6.36 -14.41
C VAL A 150 1.92 -7.51 -14.77
N PHE A 151 2.01 -8.03 -15.97
CA PHE A 151 1.28 -9.24 -16.33
C PHE A 151 2.22 -10.44 -16.24
N TYR A 152 1.92 -11.35 -15.32
CA TYR A 152 2.61 -12.63 -15.19
C TYR A 152 1.90 -13.69 -16.03
N TYR A 153 2.66 -14.58 -16.66
CA TYR A 153 2.10 -15.70 -17.41
C TYR A 153 2.96 -16.97 -17.29
N ASN A 154 2.31 -18.10 -17.38
CA ASN A 154 2.95 -19.40 -17.43
C ASN A 154 3.43 -19.65 -18.86
N LYS A 155 4.72 -19.40 -19.11
CA LYS A 155 5.31 -19.50 -20.46
C LYS A 155 5.11 -20.90 -21.09
N PRO A 156 5.41 -22.03 -20.39
CA PRO A 156 5.15 -23.37 -20.93
C PRO A 156 3.70 -23.63 -21.32
N LEU A 157 2.73 -23.10 -20.55
CA LEU A 157 1.31 -23.27 -20.89
C LEU A 157 0.91 -22.40 -22.09
N MET A 158 1.39 -21.16 -22.16
CA MET A 158 1.15 -20.27 -23.30
C MET A 158 1.65 -20.92 -24.59
N ASP A 159 2.88 -21.47 -24.59
CA ASP A 159 3.47 -22.15 -25.70
C ASP A 159 2.69 -23.41 -26.08
N LYS A 160 2.35 -24.24 -25.10
CA LYS A 160 1.60 -25.48 -25.29
C LYS A 160 0.24 -25.25 -25.95
N PHE A 161 -0.44 -24.17 -25.58
CA PHE A 161 -1.77 -23.84 -26.10
C PHE A 161 -1.70 -22.97 -27.37
N GLY A 162 -0.51 -22.47 -27.73
CA GLY A 162 -0.34 -21.57 -28.86
C GLY A 162 -0.94 -20.18 -28.66
N TYR A 163 -1.04 -19.72 -27.41
CA TYR A 163 -1.62 -18.45 -27.08
C TYR A 163 -0.59 -17.32 -27.09
N GLN A 164 -1.05 -16.13 -27.45
CA GLN A 164 -0.26 -14.91 -27.38
C GLN A 164 -0.46 -14.23 -26.02
N VAL A 165 0.61 -13.59 -25.52
CA VAL A 165 0.54 -12.79 -24.28
C VAL A 165 -0.27 -11.52 -24.55
N PRO A 166 -1.33 -11.24 -23.80
CA PRO A 166 -2.14 -10.04 -24.01
C PRO A 166 -1.35 -8.77 -23.65
N THR A 167 -1.64 -7.69 -24.36
CA THR A 167 -1.10 -6.34 -24.12
C THR A 167 -2.18 -5.36 -23.70
N THR A 168 -3.44 -5.73 -23.92
CA THR A 168 -4.61 -4.94 -23.54
C THR A 168 -5.61 -5.75 -22.70
N TRP A 169 -6.47 -5.07 -21.96
CA TRP A 169 -7.52 -5.72 -21.19
C TRP A 169 -8.54 -6.42 -22.08
N GLU A 170 -8.79 -5.90 -23.28
CA GLU A 170 -9.64 -6.54 -24.28
C GLU A 170 -9.01 -7.85 -24.79
N GLU A 171 -7.70 -7.84 -25.10
CA GLU A 171 -6.99 -9.07 -25.48
C GLU A 171 -6.94 -10.10 -24.34
N TYR A 172 -6.88 -9.64 -23.08
CA TYR A 172 -6.97 -10.51 -21.92
C TYR A 172 -8.36 -11.15 -21.80
N GLN A 173 -9.42 -10.40 -22.07
CA GLN A 173 -10.77 -10.94 -22.13
C GLN A 173 -10.94 -11.92 -23.32
N ASP A 174 -10.42 -11.59 -24.51
CA ASP A 174 -10.43 -12.48 -25.67
C ASP A 174 -9.67 -13.80 -25.40
N LEU A 175 -8.53 -13.71 -24.67
CA LEU A 175 -7.78 -14.88 -24.21
C LEU A 175 -8.60 -15.72 -23.23
N SER A 176 -9.37 -15.08 -22.35
CA SER A 176 -10.27 -15.75 -21.41
C SER A 176 -11.34 -16.57 -22.15
N ASP A 177 -11.93 -16.02 -23.20
CA ASP A 177 -12.95 -16.74 -24.00
C ASP A 177 -12.38 -17.98 -24.72
N LYS A 178 -11.16 -17.84 -25.28
CA LYS A 178 -10.46 -18.98 -25.88
C LYS A 178 -10.16 -20.04 -24.83
N LEU A 179 -9.63 -19.63 -23.67
CA LEU A 179 -9.28 -20.53 -22.57
C LEU A 179 -10.49 -21.29 -22.05
N ALA A 180 -11.61 -20.60 -21.83
CA ALA A 180 -12.86 -21.21 -21.37
C ALA A 180 -13.36 -22.27 -22.32
N LYS A 181 -13.26 -22.02 -23.63
CA LYS A 181 -13.73 -22.92 -24.70
C LYS A 181 -12.81 -24.11 -24.92
N GLU A 182 -11.49 -23.86 -25.00
CA GLU A 182 -10.50 -24.84 -25.44
C GLU A 182 -9.91 -25.64 -24.28
N HIS A 183 -9.74 -25.01 -23.13
CA HIS A 183 -9.09 -25.60 -21.96
C HIS A 183 -9.84 -25.24 -20.65
N PRO A 184 -11.09 -25.69 -20.47
CA PRO A 184 -11.85 -25.43 -19.26
C PRO A 184 -11.13 -25.95 -18.00
N GLY A 185 -11.18 -25.16 -16.90
CA GLY A 185 -10.48 -25.48 -15.66
C GLY A 185 -9.06 -24.95 -15.57
N TYR A 186 -8.63 -24.13 -16.55
CA TYR A 186 -7.49 -23.24 -16.42
C TYR A 186 -7.95 -21.81 -16.15
N TYR A 187 -7.08 -21.00 -15.52
CA TYR A 187 -7.45 -19.70 -14.98
C TYR A 187 -6.51 -18.59 -15.46
N LEU A 188 -7.05 -17.38 -15.47
CA LEU A 188 -6.36 -16.12 -15.78
C LEU A 188 -6.34 -15.15 -14.59
N GLY A 189 -6.38 -15.65 -13.38
CA GLY A 189 -6.35 -14.86 -12.16
C GLY A 189 -7.42 -15.26 -11.17
N THR A 190 -7.70 -14.38 -10.24
CA THR A 190 -8.66 -14.61 -9.15
C THR A 190 -9.47 -13.35 -8.85
N TRP A 191 -10.66 -13.55 -8.23
CA TRP A 191 -11.53 -12.51 -7.73
C TRP A 191 -12.17 -12.94 -6.43
N GLY A 192 -11.92 -12.23 -5.30
CA GLY A 192 -12.47 -12.68 -4.03
C GLY A 192 -12.28 -11.76 -2.83
N ASP A 193 -11.57 -10.65 -2.98
CA ASP A 193 -11.29 -9.73 -1.88
C ASP A 193 -11.05 -8.29 -2.34
N GLY A 194 -10.74 -7.40 -1.39
CA GLY A 194 -10.42 -6.00 -1.67
C GLY A 194 -9.13 -5.82 -2.48
N TRP A 195 -8.17 -6.72 -2.37
CA TRP A 195 -6.94 -6.65 -3.16
C TRP A 195 -7.20 -7.00 -4.62
N THR A 196 -8.06 -7.98 -4.89
CA THR A 196 -8.48 -8.30 -6.26
C THR A 196 -9.31 -7.16 -6.85
N PHE A 197 -10.15 -6.46 -6.04
CA PHE A 197 -10.82 -5.25 -6.47
C PHE A 197 -9.80 -4.19 -6.93
N ILE A 198 -8.84 -3.83 -6.09
CA ILE A 198 -7.76 -2.89 -6.41
C ILE A 198 -7.04 -3.29 -7.71
N SER A 199 -6.73 -4.57 -7.87
CA SER A 199 -5.98 -5.08 -9.02
C SER A 199 -6.64 -4.81 -10.37
N TYR A 200 -7.97 -4.87 -10.44
CA TYR A 200 -8.70 -4.67 -11.69
C TYR A 200 -9.23 -3.23 -11.83
N PHE A 201 -9.72 -2.64 -10.75
CA PHE A 201 -10.38 -1.34 -10.81
C PHE A 201 -9.39 -0.19 -10.86
N ASP A 202 -8.35 -0.20 -10.04
CA ASP A 202 -7.32 0.85 -10.09
C ASP A 202 -6.48 0.74 -11.37
N ALA A 203 -6.21 -0.50 -11.84
CA ALA A 203 -5.56 -0.71 -13.15
C ALA A 203 -6.43 -0.26 -14.34
N SER A 204 -7.74 -0.09 -14.13
CA SER A 204 -8.66 0.50 -15.11
C SER A 204 -8.83 2.01 -14.96
N GLY A 205 -8.20 2.62 -13.93
CA GLY A 205 -8.33 4.02 -13.60
C GLY A 205 -9.68 4.40 -13.00
N CYS A 206 -10.40 3.42 -12.40
CA CYS A 206 -11.67 3.67 -11.74
C CYS A 206 -11.49 4.60 -10.53
N PRO A 207 -12.20 5.74 -10.44
CA PRO A 207 -12.11 6.66 -9.31
C PRO A 207 -12.94 6.18 -8.12
N SER A 208 -12.65 4.96 -7.64
CA SER A 208 -13.34 4.35 -6.51
C SER A 208 -12.95 4.98 -5.16
N HIS A 209 -11.80 5.64 -5.10
CA HIS A 209 -11.26 6.29 -3.89
C HIS A 209 -10.20 7.34 -4.26
N GLU A 210 -10.48 8.13 -5.27
CA GLU A 210 -9.55 9.13 -5.82
C GLU A 210 -9.37 10.30 -4.84
N LEU A 211 -8.16 10.51 -4.34
CA LEU A 211 -7.78 11.69 -3.58
C LEU A 211 -7.60 12.87 -4.54
N VAL A 212 -8.56 13.80 -4.54
CA VAL A 212 -8.47 15.05 -5.28
C VAL A 212 -7.39 15.95 -4.66
N ASN A 213 -7.32 15.95 -3.33
CA ASN A 213 -6.30 16.60 -2.50
C ASN A 213 -6.32 15.98 -1.09
N ASP A 214 -5.54 16.52 -0.15
CA ASP A 214 -5.41 15.99 1.22
C ASP A 214 -6.70 16.01 2.05
N SER A 215 -7.74 16.71 1.60
CA SER A 215 -9.03 16.89 2.29
C SER A 215 -10.25 16.53 1.46
N GLU A 216 -10.09 16.16 0.20
CA GLU A 216 -11.20 15.84 -0.70
C GLU A 216 -11.01 14.47 -1.35
N LEU A 217 -12.05 13.64 -1.27
CA LEU A 217 -12.10 12.31 -1.87
C LEU A 217 -13.25 12.24 -2.88
N LYS A 218 -12.97 11.77 -4.09
CA LYS A 218 -13.98 11.45 -5.11
C LYS A 218 -14.21 9.95 -5.15
N ILE A 219 -15.50 9.57 -5.17
CA ILE A 219 -15.96 8.19 -5.34
C ILE A 219 -16.99 8.19 -6.47
N ASP A 220 -16.60 7.79 -7.67
CA ASP A 220 -17.48 7.77 -8.83
C ASP A 220 -17.59 6.35 -9.42
N MET A 221 -18.52 5.57 -8.88
CA MET A 221 -18.73 4.19 -9.31
C MET A 221 -19.53 4.06 -10.60
N LYS A 222 -20.06 5.17 -11.16
CA LYS A 222 -20.69 5.21 -12.49
C LYS A 222 -19.72 5.59 -13.61
N ASP A 223 -18.49 5.98 -13.26
CA ASP A 223 -17.47 6.26 -14.26
C ASP A 223 -17.30 5.06 -15.22
N ALA A 224 -17.19 5.35 -16.52
CA ALA A 224 -17.05 4.31 -17.53
C ALA A 224 -15.87 3.36 -17.29
N ARG A 225 -14.80 3.84 -16.62
CA ARG A 225 -13.63 3.05 -16.25
C ARG A 225 -13.94 2.00 -15.16
N CYS A 226 -14.85 2.32 -14.23
CA CYS A 226 -15.33 1.35 -13.24
C CYS A 226 -16.25 0.32 -13.89
N VAL A 227 -17.16 0.77 -14.74
CA VAL A 227 -18.13 -0.10 -15.43
C VAL A 227 -17.43 -1.07 -16.38
N ARG A 228 -16.42 -0.61 -17.16
CA ARG A 228 -15.66 -1.52 -18.05
C ARG A 228 -14.91 -2.60 -17.26
N ALA A 229 -14.29 -2.24 -16.12
CA ALA A 229 -13.63 -3.21 -15.24
C ALA A 229 -14.63 -4.24 -14.68
N ALA A 230 -15.76 -3.77 -14.16
CA ALA A 230 -16.80 -4.66 -13.63
C ALA A 230 -17.32 -5.64 -14.67
N LYS A 231 -17.63 -5.17 -15.89
CA LYS A 231 -18.11 -6.03 -16.99
C LYS A 231 -17.09 -7.08 -17.41
N MET A 232 -15.80 -6.71 -17.46
CA MET A 232 -14.75 -7.66 -17.76
C MET A 232 -14.65 -8.75 -16.68
N VAL A 233 -14.66 -8.36 -15.40
CA VAL A 233 -14.59 -9.31 -14.29
C VAL A 233 -15.83 -10.21 -14.27
N ASP A 234 -17.04 -9.65 -14.46
CA ASP A 234 -18.28 -10.43 -14.58
C ASP A 234 -18.24 -11.45 -15.70
N HIS A 235 -17.73 -11.03 -16.88
CA HIS A 235 -17.57 -11.90 -18.03
C HIS A 235 -16.64 -13.08 -17.73
N MET A 236 -15.46 -12.81 -17.14
CA MET A 236 -14.46 -13.81 -16.82
C MET A 236 -14.85 -14.71 -15.65
N LEU A 237 -15.66 -14.24 -14.70
CA LEU A 237 -16.29 -15.07 -13.69
C LEU A 237 -17.36 -15.98 -14.33
N GLY A 238 -18.16 -15.43 -15.24
CA GLY A 238 -19.23 -16.12 -15.93
C GLY A 238 -18.73 -17.25 -16.82
N ASN A 239 -17.59 -17.09 -17.50
CA ASN A 239 -16.96 -18.13 -18.32
C ASN A 239 -16.01 -19.06 -17.54
N GLY A 240 -15.82 -18.80 -16.23
CA GLY A 240 -15.05 -19.66 -15.31
C GLY A 240 -13.54 -19.50 -15.38
N THR A 241 -13.01 -18.45 -15.98
CA THR A 241 -11.56 -18.21 -16.11
C THR A 241 -10.96 -17.35 -15.00
N LEU A 242 -11.76 -16.65 -14.20
CA LEU A 242 -11.33 -16.13 -12.91
C LEU A 242 -11.69 -17.12 -11.80
N PHE A 243 -10.71 -17.44 -10.96
CA PHE A 243 -10.94 -18.30 -9.82
C PHE A 243 -11.59 -17.51 -8.68
N ASN A 244 -12.68 -18.05 -8.14
CA ASN A 244 -13.49 -17.32 -7.17
C ASN A 244 -12.93 -17.50 -5.75
N THR A 245 -11.89 -16.74 -5.42
CA THR A 245 -11.26 -16.71 -4.10
C THR A 245 -10.33 -15.50 -3.96
N ASP A 246 -9.81 -15.26 -2.77
CA ASP A 246 -8.80 -14.21 -2.56
C ASP A 246 -7.39 -14.64 -3.01
N TYR A 247 -6.51 -13.64 -3.17
CA TYR A 247 -5.15 -13.82 -3.70
C TYR A 247 -4.30 -14.85 -2.96
N PHE A 248 -4.43 -14.91 -1.64
CA PHE A 248 -3.56 -15.70 -0.77
C PHE A 248 -4.23 -16.94 -0.20
N SER A 249 -5.38 -17.32 -0.75
CA SER A 249 -6.04 -18.55 -0.34
C SER A 249 -5.21 -19.79 -0.68
N ALA A 250 -5.34 -20.83 0.15
CA ALA A 250 -4.70 -22.12 -0.12
C ALA A 250 -5.24 -22.74 -1.42
N GLU A 251 -6.50 -22.47 -1.75
CA GLU A 251 -7.16 -22.92 -2.96
C GLU A 251 -6.52 -22.31 -4.21
N PHE A 252 -6.21 -20.99 -4.20
CA PHE A 252 -5.55 -20.34 -5.32
C PHE A 252 -4.08 -20.78 -5.43
N ALA A 253 -3.37 -20.91 -4.32
CA ALA A 253 -2.03 -21.48 -4.30
C ALA A 253 -2.00 -22.89 -4.93
N LYS A 254 -3.05 -23.68 -4.69
CA LYS A 254 -3.22 -25.00 -5.32
C LYS A 254 -3.45 -24.91 -6.84
N VAL A 255 -4.22 -23.95 -7.32
CA VAL A 255 -4.41 -23.69 -8.76
C VAL A 255 -3.06 -23.47 -9.43
N VAL A 256 -2.18 -22.66 -8.82
CA VAL A 256 -0.84 -22.39 -9.34
C VAL A 256 0.04 -23.64 -9.26
N SER A 257 0.07 -24.34 -8.13
CA SER A 257 0.88 -25.55 -7.92
C SER A 257 0.45 -26.72 -8.81
N ASP A 258 -0.82 -26.77 -9.18
CA ASP A 258 -1.36 -27.76 -10.13
C ASP A 258 -1.12 -27.35 -11.61
N ASN A 259 -0.39 -26.24 -11.82
CA ASN A 259 -0.06 -25.72 -13.16
C ASN A 259 -1.31 -25.36 -13.99
N LYS A 260 -2.33 -24.78 -13.33
CA LYS A 260 -3.60 -24.37 -13.95
C LYS A 260 -3.76 -22.87 -14.12
N LEU A 261 -2.86 -22.06 -13.58
CA LEU A 261 -2.82 -20.61 -13.81
C LEU A 261 -2.08 -20.33 -15.11
N LEU A 262 -2.79 -19.78 -16.11
CA LEU A 262 -2.21 -19.39 -17.39
C LEU A 262 -1.53 -18.02 -17.31
N GLY A 263 -2.12 -17.07 -16.60
CA GLY A 263 -1.56 -15.74 -16.37
C GLY A 263 -2.46 -14.90 -15.47
N MET A 264 -1.92 -13.79 -14.99
CA MET A 264 -2.66 -12.83 -14.16
C MET A 264 -1.91 -11.50 -14.05
N PRO A 265 -2.62 -10.36 -13.87
CA PRO A 265 -1.99 -9.14 -13.40
C PRO A 265 -1.57 -9.34 -11.94
N GLY A 266 -0.41 -8.81 -11.56
CA GLY A 266 0.07 -8.91 -10.19
C GLY A 266 1.23 -7.98 -9.87
N PRO A 267 1.48 -7.68 -8.58
CA PRO A 267 2.53 -6.79 -8.13
C PRO A 267 3.93 -7.37 -8.36
N ALA A 268 4.92 -6.49 -8.53
CA ALA A 268 6.30 -6.86 -8.87
C ALA A 268 6.93 -7.90 -7.93
N TRP A 269 6.58 -7.89 -6.65
CA TRP A 269 7.11 -8.85 -5.66
C TRP A 269 6.47 -10.25 -5.76
N MET A 270 5.38 -10.41 -6.50
CA MET A 270 4.64 -11.69 -6.55
C MET A 270 5.45 -12.84 -7.15
N PHE A 271 6.46 -12.57 -7.96
CA PHE A 271 7.33 -13.64 -8.46
C PHE A 271 7.99 -14.43 -7.33
N GLY A 272 8.31 -13.77 -6.20
CA GLY A 272 8.81 -14.45 -5.00
C GLY A 272 7.85 -15.51 -4.46
N VAL A 273 6.53 -15.27 -4.57
CA VAL A 273 5.49 -16.23 -4.21
C VAL A 273 5.37 -17.35 -5.23
N PHE A 274 5.54 -17.06 -6.53
CA PHE A 274 5.48 -18.08 -7.58
C PHE A 274 6.62 -19.08 -7.48
N GLY A 275 7.83 -18.65 -7.21
CA GLY A 275 8.96 -19.59 -7.23
C GLY A 275 10.29 -19.02 -6.67
N GLY A 276 10.28 -17.78 -6.18
CA GLY A 276 11.48 -17.12 -5.71
C GLY A 276 11.91 -17.49 -4.27
N ASN A 277 11.08 -18.23 -3.53
CA ASN A 277 11.35 -18.63 -2.16
C ASN A 277 11.04 -20.12 -1.97
N GLU A 278 12.07 -20.92 -1.67
CA GLU A 278 11.96 -22.37 -1.50
C GLU A 278 10.90 -22.80 -0.46
N LYS A 279 10.61 -21.96 0.54
CA LYS A 279 9.67 -22.28 1.61
C LYS A 279 8.21 -21.98 1.27
N SER A 280 7.95 -21.10 0.30
CA SER A 280 6.59 -20.63 -0.02
C SER A 280 6.25 -20.63 -1.50
N SER A 281 7.07 -21.25 -2.33
CA SER A 281 6.86 -21.32 -3.78
C SER A 281 5.59 -22.05 -4.14
N TRP A 282 4.73 -21.41 -4.95
CA TRP A 282 3.53 -22.02 -5.49
C TRP A 282 3.83 -22.98 -6.65
N TYR A 283 4.79 -22.64 -7.53
CA TYR A 283 5.23 -23.58 -8.56
C TYR A 283 6.11 -24.69 -7.96
N LYS A 284 5.82 -25.94 -8.34
CA LYS A 284 6.59 -27.11 -7.92
C LYS A 284 7.92 -27.24 -8.66
N THR A 285 7.94 -26.73 -9.91
CA THR A 285 9.13 -26.65 -10.76
C THR A 285 9.19 -25.23 -11.29
N SER A 286 10.36 -24.62 -11.27
CA SER A 286 10.51 -23.20 -11.56
C SER A 286 11.38 -22.91 -12.79
N ASP A 287 11.77 -23.93 -13.56
CA ASP A 287 12.65 -23.71 -14.71
C ASP A 287 11.90 -22.99 -15.84
N ARG A 288 12.22 -21.71 -16.03
CA ARG A 288 11.66 -20.79 -17.03
C ARG A 288 10.13 -20.81 -17.12
N GLN A 289 9.52 -21.01 -15.94
CA GLN A 289 8.08 -21.14 -15.82
C GLN A 289 7.35 -19.81 -15.97
N LEU A 290 7.93 -18.74 -15.41
CA LEU A 290 7.28 -17.46 -15.26
C LEU A 290 7.74 -16.48 -16.34
N GLY A 291 6.83 -16.11 -17.23
CA GLY A 291 6.99 -14.97 -18.12
C GLY A 291 6.46 -13.70 -17.46
N VAL A 292 7.06 -12.58 -17.81
CA VAL A 292 6.63 -11.25 -17.35
C VAL A 292 6.41 -10.37 -18.58
N ALA A 293 5.29 -9.66 -18.62
CA ALA A 293 4.95 -8.70 -19.66
C ALA A 293 4.55 -7.36 -19.05
N ASN A 294 4.53 -6.33 -19.88
CA ASN A 294 4.10 -4.99 -19.46
C ASN A 294 2.69 -5.00 -18.84
N PRO A 295 2.36 -4.03 -17.98
CA PRO A 295 1.00 -3.85 -17.51
C PRO A 295 0.02 -3.77 -18.66
N LEU A 296 -1.15 -4.39 -18.49
CA LEU A 296 -2.22 -4.29 -19.46
C LEU A 296 -2.82 -2.87 -19.45
N LYS A 297 -3.19 -2.38 -20.63
CA LYS A 297 -3.94 -1.13 -20.78
C LYS A 297 -5.24 -1.37 -21.53
N TRP A 298 -6.22 -0.52 -21.37
CA TRP A 298 -7.37 -0.51 -22.28
C TRP A 298 -6.93 0.08 -23.62
N LYS A 299 -7.53 -0.38 -24.72
CA LYS A 299 -7.16 0.07 -26.08
C LYS A 299 -7.24 1.58 -26.24
N ASP A 300 -8.24 2.20 -25.61
CA ASP A 300 -8.47 3.64 -25.69
C ASP A 300 -7.62 4.45 -24.70
N ASP A 301 -6.89 3.80 -23.78
CA ASP A 301 -6.04 4.49 -22.83
C ASP A 301 -4.66 4.77 -23.48
N GLU A 302 -4.12 5.96 -23.25
CA GLU A 302 -2.80 6.35 -23.75
C GLU A 302 -1.68 5.46 -23.19
N LYS A 303 -1.77 5.15 -21.89
CA LYS A 303 -0.80 4.34 -21.15
C LYS A 303 -1.47 3.36 -20.20
N ALA A 304 -0.76 2.32 -19.82
CA ALA A 304 -1.20 1.44 -18.76
C ALA A 304 -1.24 2.18 -17.41
N MET A 305 -2.17 1.79 -16.56
CA MET A 305 -2.22 2.20 -15.16
C MET A 305 -1.80 1.03 -14.29
N THR A 306 -0.87 1.27 -13.37
CA THR A 306 -0.46 0.22 -12.44
C THR A 306 -0.85 0.61 -11.02
N PRO A 307 -1.76 -0.14 -10.38
CA PRO A 307 -1.99 0.04 -8.96
C PRO A 307 -0.73 -0.35 -8.16
N ALA A 308 -0.65 0.11 -6.92
CA ALA A 308 0.36 -0.32 -5.97
C ALA A 308 -0.29 -1.27 -4.94
N MET A 309 0.06 -2.55 -5.00
CA MET A 309 -0.34 -3.52 -3.99
C MET A 309 0.86 -3.86 -3.11
N GLY A 310 0.98 -3.19 -1.97
CA GLY A 310 2.19 -3.16 -1.16
C GLY A 310 3.13 -2.04 -1.62
N GLY A 311 4.42 -2.34 -1.74
CA GLY A 311 5.44 -1.31 -1.92
C GLY A 311 5.68 -0.62 -0.58
N ALA A 312 6.57 -1.20 0.20
CA ALA A 312 6.77 -0.82 1.58
C ALA A 312 7.66 0.40 1.75
N ALA A 313 7.69 0.91 2.97
CA ALA A 313 8.48 2.05 3.37
C ALA A 313 8.95 1.89 4.82
N TRP A 314 9.89 2.74 5.20
CA TRP A 314 10.36 2.89 6.56
C TRP A 314 10.01 4.29 7.06
N THR A 315 9.41 4.38 8.23
CA THR A 315 9.09 5.64 8.90
C THR A 315 9.78 5.72 10.25
N VAL A 316 10.10 6.94 10.68
CA VAL A 316 10.70 7.23 11.98
C VAL A 316 9.67 7.95 12.84
N SER A 317 9.61 7.58 14.11
CA SER A 317 8.74 8.24 15.10
C SER A 317 9.28 9.62 15.47
N ASN A 318 8.40 10.62 15.60
CA ASN A 318 8.78 11.91 16.18
C ASN A 318 9.05 11.84 17.70
N HIS A 319 8.71 10.71 18.34
CA HIS A 319 9.01 10.45 19.74
C HIS A 319 10.41 9.83 19.96
N THR A 320 11.14 9.53 18.88
CA THR A 320 12.49 8.96 19.01
C THR A 320 13.45 9.93 19.70
N LYS A 321 14.26 9.40 20.59
CA LYS A 321 15.35 10.18 21.22
C LYS A 321 16.61 10.20 20.38
N ASN A 322 16.75 9.27 19.43
CA ASN A 322 17.93 9.14 18.58
C ASN A 322 17.55 9.15 17.08
N PRO A 323 17.09 10.31 16.56
CA PRO A 323 16.67 10.42 15.16
C PRO A 323 17.81 10.17 14.18
N LYS A 324 19.04 10.53 14.54
CA LYS A 324 20.20 10.28 13.66
C LYS A 324 20.42 8.79 13.41
N LEU A 325 20.39 7.95 14.46
CA LEU A 325 20.54 6.51 14.32
C LEU A 325 19.33 5.88 13.61
N ALA A 326 18.14 6.36 13.92
CA ALA A 326 16.91 5.89 13.29
C ALA A 326 16.90 6.18 11.79
N VAL A 327 17.26 7.39 11.37
CA VAL A 327 17.35 7.77 9.96
C VAL A 327 18.51 7.09 9.26
N ASP A 328 19.68 6.97 9.89
CA ASP A 328 20.81 6.24 9.34
C ASP A 328 20.43 4.77 9.03
N PHE A 329 19.70 4.12 9.94
CA PHE A 329 19.19 2.77 9.71
C PHE A 329 18.27 2.70 8.48
N ILE A 330 17.23 3.54 8.41
CA ILE A 330 16.27 3.47 7.30
C ILE A 330 16.88 3.89 5.97
N GLN A 331 17.79 4.85 5.97
CA GLN A 331 18.49 5.26 4.75
C GLN A 331 19.42 4.13 4.29
N TRP A 332 20.18 3.49 5.17
CA TRP A 332 21.05 2.39 4.80
C TRP A 332 20.28 1.21 4.22
N VAL A 333 19.20 0.75 4.86
CA VAL A 333 18.42 -0.41 4.38
C VAL A 333 17.66 -0.11 3.09
N THR A 334 17.52 1.16 2.70
CA THR A 334 16.84 1.54 1.44
C THR A 334 17.83 1.90 0.33
N THR A 335 19.12 2.16 0.62
CA THR A 335 20.08 2.65 -0.37
C THR A 335 21.35 1.82 -0.48
N SER A 336 21.63 0.91 0.49
CA SER A 336 22.91 0.17 0.53
C SER A 336 23.01 -0.87 -0.59
N PRO A 337 24.01 -0.76 -1.50
CA PRO A 337 24.23 -1.78 -2.51
C PRO A 337 24.52 -3.17 -1.92
N ASP A 338 25.23 -3.24 -0.80
CA ASP A 338 25.59 -4.50 -0.16
C ASP A 338 24.38 -5.26 0.37
N PHE A 339 23.36 -4.54 0.87
CA PHE A 339 22.12 -5.14 1.30
C PHE A 339 21.24 -5.55 0.11
N TRP A 340 21.12 -4.68 -0.90
CA TRP A 340 20.24 -4.92 -2.04
C TRP A 340 20.75 -5.97 -3.02
N LYS A 341 22.03 -6.33 -2.96
CA LYS A 341 22.59 -7.38 -3.78
C LYS A 341 21.98 -8.74 -3.42
N GLY A 342 21.19 -9.29 -4.36
CA GLY A 342 20.50 -10.57 -4.16
C GLY A 342 19.11 -10.48 -3.51
N THR A 343 18.55 -9.27 -3.30
CA THR A 343 17.15 -9.12 -2.89
C THR A 343 16.22 -9.39 -4.07
N THR A 344 15.00 -9.79 -3.75
CA THR A 344 13.95 -10.09 -4.75
C THR A 344 12.96 -8.93 -4.94
N ASN A 345 13.08 -7.86 -4.17
CA ASN A 345 12.21 -6.69 -4.29
C ASN A 345 12.80 -5.68 -5.29
N PHE A 346 11.95 -4.99 -6.05
CA PHE A 346 12.39 -3.93 -6.94
C PHE A 346 12.62 -2.64 -6.14
N PRO A 347 13.87 -2.14 -6.03
CA PRO A 347 14.18 -1.03 -5.13
C PRO A 347 13.54 0.29 -5.59
N ALA A 348 13.03 1.04 -4.63
CA ALA A 348 12.52 2.38 -4.89
C ALA A 348 13.64 3.41 -5.15
N TYR A 349 14.84 3.20 -4.61
CA TYR A 349 16.00 4.07 -4.79
C TYR A 349 16.68 3.79 -6.13
N LYS A 350 16.57 4.73 -7.07
CA LYS A 350 17.01 4.58 -8.48
C LYS A 350 18.46 4.14 -8.65
N PRO A 351 19.45 4.68 -7.89
CA PRO A 351 20.86 4.34 -8.11
C PRO A 351 21.22 2.86 -7.92
N ILE A 352 20.36 2.08 -7.25
CA ILE A 352 20.62 0.65 -6.99
C ILE A 352 19.68 -0.28 -7.76
N GLN A 353 18.81 0.23 -8.63
CA GLN A 353 17.88 -0.62 -9.38
C GLN A 353 18.57 -1.64 -10.29
N ASN A 354 19.75 -1.32 -10.81
CA ASN A 354 20.55 -2.25 -11.60
C ASN A 354 20.99 -3.50 -10.82
N LEU A 355 21.08 -3.43 -9.48
CA LEU A 355 21.41 -4.59 -8.65
C LEU A 355 20.29 -5.65 -8.68
N PHE A 356 19.04 -5.21 -8.82
CA PHE A 356 17.93 -6.12 -9.05
C PHE A 356 18.11 -6.88 -10.38
N GLN A 357 18.50 -6.18 -11.46
CA GLN A 357 18.81 -6.82 -12.75
C GLN A 357 19.92 -7.86 -12.62
N GLU A 358 21.03 -7.50 -11.95
CA GLU A 358 22.15 -8.42 -11.72
C GLU A 358 21.70 -9.67 -10.94
N GLY A 359 20.86 -9.49 -9.90
CA GLY A 359 20.32 -10.60 -9.11
C GLY A 359 19.31 -11.48 -9.88
N MET A 360 18.60 -10.91 -10.85
CA MET A 360 17.58 -11.64 -11.65
C MET A 360 18.15 -12.30 -12.92
N LYS A 361 19.34 -11.89 -13.36
CA LYS A 361 19.93 -12.35 -14.63
C LYS A 361 19.99 -13.86 -14.79
N ASP A 362 20.33 -14.57 -13.73
CA ASP A 362 20.48 -16.02 -13.71
C ASP A 362 19.34 -16.73 -12.95
N ASN A 363 18.26 -16.01 -12.63
CA ASN A 363 17.13 -16.60 -11.93
C ASN A 363 16.35 -17.53 -12.88
N ALA A 364 16.46 -18.83 -12.63
CA ALA A 364 15.87 -19.87 -13.47
C ALA A 364 14.33 -19.83 -13.53
N LEU A 365 13.66 -19.12 -12.60
CA LEU A 365 12.21 -18.97 -12.62
C LEU A 365 11.71 -18.24 -13.87
N PHE A 366 12.43 -17.17 -14.29
CA PHE A 366 11.99 -16.31 -15.36
C PHE A 366 12.26 -16.88 -16.75
N ALA A 367 11.24 -16.80 -17.60
CA ALA A 367 11.35 -17.12 -19.03
C ALA A 367 11.93 -15.96 -19.85
N ASN A 368 11.92 -14.75 -19.33
CA ASN A 368 12.49 -13.54 -19.94
C ASN A 368 13.03 -12.60 -18.85
N ASP A 369 13.87 -11.64 -19.25
CA ASP A 369 14.38 -10.61 -18.32
C ASP A 369 13.21 -9.72 -17.83
N PRO A 370 12.89 -9.71 -16.53
CA PRO A 370 11.81 -8.87 -15.98
C PRO A 370 12.22 -7.40 -15.82
N PHE A 371 13.50 -7.07 -15.81
CA PHE A 371 14.00 -5.76 -15.42
C PHE A 371 13.49 -4.60 -16.28
N PRO A 372 13.57 -4.63 -17.63
CA PRO A 372 13.08 -3.54 -18.46
C PRO A 372 11.55 -3.34 -18.31
N ILE A 373 10.82 -4.43 -18.02
CA ILE A 373 9.39 -4.39 -17.80
C ILE A 373 9.09 -3.71 -16.47
N TYR A 374 9.81 -4.06 -15.42
CA TYR A 374 9.65 -3.43 -14.10
C TYR A 374 10.04 -1.95 -14.13
N GLN A 375 11.11 -1.58 -14.84
CA GLN A 375 11.47 -0.16 -15.03
C GLN A 375 10.34 0.62 -15.72
N THR A 376 9.77 0.06 -16.79
CA THR A 376 8.65 0.68 -17.50
C THR A 376 7.44 0.82 -16.58
N ALA A 377 7.04 -0.27 -15.91
CA ALA A 377 5.90 -0.27 -15.00
C ALA A 377 6.07 0.72 -13.84
N ALA A 378 7.29 0.88 -13.31
CA ALA A 378 7.59 1.84 -12.24
C ALA A 378 7.31 3.30 -12.64
N THR A 379 7.41 3.64 -13.93
CA THR A 379 7.03 4.98 -14.44
C THR A 379 5.53 5.16 -14.64
N GLN A 380 4.77 4.09 -14.56
CA GLN A 380 3.32 4.03 -14.81
C GLN A 380 2.52 3.81 -13.50
N ILE A 381 3.20 3.81 -12.35
CA ILE A 381 2.49 3.81 -11.07
C ILE A 381 1.59 5.03 -11.05
N THR A 382 0.29 4.77 -11.09
CA THR A 382 -0.71 5.81 -10.98
C THR A 382 -1.02 6.04 -9.51
N SER A 383 -1.33 7.29 -9.18
CA SER A 383 -2.01 7.54 -7.93
C SER A 383 -3.15 6.50 -7.77
N PRO A 384 -3.23 5.74 -6.67
CA PRO A 384 -2.83 6.33 -5.42
C PRO A 384 -1.70 5.58 -4.74
N ASP A 385 -0.48 5.94 -5.00
CA ASP A 385 0.55 5.73 -3.98
C ASP A 385 0.14 6.45 -2.68
N LYS A 386 -0.74 7.45 -2.79
CA LYS A 386 -1.36 8.15 -1.67
C LYS A 386 -2.76 7.58 -1.43
N TRP A 387 -2.87 6.78 -0.41
CA TRP A 387 -4.12 6.16 0.01
C TRP A 387 -4.88 7.07 0.99
N PRO A 388 -6.21 6.94 1.06
CA PRO A 388 -6.98 7.64 2.09
C PRO A 388 -6.57 7.18 3.50
N ARG A 389 -6.76 8.06 4.49
CA ARG A 389 -6.34 7.85 5.89
C ARG A 389 -7.20 6.85 6.67
N PHE A 390 -7.89 5.95 5.99
CA PHE A 390 -8.68 4.89 6.61
C PHE A 390 -8.39 3.54 5.96
N ASP A 391 -8.84 2.47 6.58
CA ASP A 391 -8.72 1.14 5.99
C ASP A 391 -9.67 1.00 4.80
N LEU A 392 -9.11 0.81 3.62
CA LEU A 392 -9.85 0.62 2.38
C LEU A 392 -10.06 -0.86 2.05
N ILE A 393 -9.12 -1.72 2.45
CA ILE A 393 -9.13 -3.13 2.03
C ILE A 393 -10.22 -3.94 2.70
N ALA A 394 -10.43 -3.76 4.00
CA ALA A 394 -11.44 -4.52 4.73
C ALA A 394 -12.87 -4.25 4.22
N PRO A 395 -13.32 -2.98 4.04
CA PRO A 395 -14.65 -2.70 3.49
C PRO A 395 -14.81 -3.17 2.04
N LEU A 396 -13.78 -3.03 1.19
CA LEU A 396 -13.83 -3.59 -0.17
C LEU A 396 -13.94 -5.12 -0.14
N SER A 397 -13.18 -5.78 0.72
CA SER A 397 -13.25 -7.25 0.88
C SER A 397 -14.64 -7.70 1.34
N GLU A 398 -15.28 -6.96 2.24
CA GLU A 398 -16.64 -7.26 2.68
C GLU A 398 -17.63 -7.17 1.52
N VAL A 399 -17.57 -6.11 0.70
CA VAL A 399 -18.47 -5.94 -0.46
C VAL A 399 -18.26 -7.06 -1.48
N VAL A 400 -17.00 -7.35 -1.84
CA VAL A 400 -16.68 -8.40 -2.81
C VAL A 400 -17.14 -9.77 -2.32
N LYS A 401 -16.79 -10.17 -1.08
CA LYS A 401 -17.17 -11.47 -0.50
C LYS A 401 -18.68 -11.63 -0.36
N THR A 402 -19.38 -10.56 0.03
CA THR A 402 -20.84 -10.56 0.11
C THR A 402 -21.47 -10.69 -1.28
N GLY A 403 -20.97 -9.94 -2.26
CA GLY A 403 -21.43 -10.04 -3.64
C GLY A 403 -21.30 -11.46 -4.21
N LEU A 404 -20.15 -12.09 -4.02
CA LEU A 404 -19.91 -13.47 -4.43
C LEU A 404 -20.84 -14.48 -3.74
N LYS A 405 -21.00 -14.35 -2.42
CA LYS A 405 -21.92 -15.20 -1.63
C LYS A 405 -23.37 -15.08 -2.14
N ASP A 406 -23.79 -13.87 -2.43
CA ASP A 406 -25.16 -13.55 -2.89
C ASP A 406 -25.34 -13.75 -4.39
N LYS A 407 -24.29 -14.19 -5.09
CA LYS A 407 -24.26 -14.40 -6.56
C LYS A 407 -24.64 -13.14 -7.36
N LYS A 408 -24.25 -11.97 -6.83
CA LYS A 408 -24.42 -10.68 -7.51
C LYS A 408 -23.34 -10.51 -8.59
N THR A 409 -23.68 -9.77 -9.63
CA THR A 409 -22.67 -9.32 -10.59
C THR A 409 -21.76 -8.25 -9.96
N VAL A 410 -20.52 -8.16 -10.45
CA VAL A 410 -19.56 -7.14 -9.99
C VAL A 410 -20.09 -5.74 -10.32
N GLU A 411 -20.73 -5.56 -11.49
CA GLU A 411 -21.36 -4.28 -11.82
C GLU A 411 -22.45 -3.90 -10.80
N SER A 412 -23.23 -4.86 -10.32
CA SER A 412 -24.32 -4.60 -9.37
C SER A 412 -23.86 -4.24 -7.95
N ILE A 413 -22.63 -4.58 -7.55
CA ILE A 413 -22.08 -4.23 -6.23
C ILE A 413 -21.37 -2.86 -6.22
N LEU A 414 -21.16 -2.20 -7.34
CA LEU A 414 -20.47 -0.91 -7.40
C LEU A 414 -21.11 0.16 -6.51
N PRO A 415 -22.44 0.33 -6.44
CA PRO A 415 -23.04 1.27 -5.49
C PRO A 415 -22.77 0.91 -4.02
N GLU A 416 -22.60 -0.38 -3.70
CA GLU A 416 -22.30 -0.83 -2.34
C GLU A 416 -20.88 -0.44 -1.93
N VAL A 417 -19.93 -0.42 -2.88
CA VAL A 417 -18.56 0.09 -2.66
C VAL A 417 -18.62 1.55 -2.21
N ALA A 418 -19.33 2.42 -2.93
CA ALA A 418 -19.49 3.82 -2.55
C ALA A 418 -20.16 3.97 -1.18
N ASN A 419 -21.20 3.19 -0.88
CA ASN A 419 -21.90 3.21 0.40
C ASN A 419 -21.00 2.79 1.58
N LYS A 420 -20.01 1.93 1.35
CA LYS A 420 -19.07 1.49 2.39
C LYS A 420 -17.94 2.48 2.60
N ILE A 421 -17.40 3.06 1.54
CA ILE A 421 -16.21 3.93 1.60
C ILE A 421 -16.55 5.34 2.05
N ALA A 422 -17.64 5.93 1.55
CA ALA A 422 -17.97 7.33 1.81
C ALA A 422 -18.10 7.67 3.30
N PRO A 423 -18.82 6.92 4.14
CA PRO A 423 -18.89 7.22 5.58
C PRO A 423 -17.55 7.12 6.30
N LEU A 424 -16.67 6.21 5.88
CA LEU A 424 -15.32 6.08 6.45
C LEU A 424 -14.48 7.32 6.13
N ALA A 425 -14.60 7.84 4.91
CA ALA A 425 -13.91 9.04 4.50
C ALA A 425 -14.42 10.27 5.26
N GLU A 426 -15.74 10.43 5.42
CA GLU A 426 -16.35 11.52 6.18
C GLU A 426 -15.89 11.53 7.63
N VAL A 427 -15.82 10.37 8.29
CA VAL A 427 -15.31 10.24 9.68
C VAL A 427 -13.85 10.68 9.78
N GLN A 428 -13.06 10.52 8.71
CA GLN A 428 -11.66 10.97 8.65
C GLN A 428 -11.52 12.43 8.20
N GLY A 429 -12.63 13.15 8.09
CA GLY A 429 -12.64 14.59 7.78
C GLY A 429 -12.50 14.92 6.29
N TYR A 430 -12.65 13.93 5.40
CA TYR A 430 -12.70 14.23 3.98
C TYR A 430 -14.05 14.85 3.58
N LYS A 431 -13.98 15.85 2.71
CA LYS A 431 -15.12 16.24 1.89
C LYS A 431 -15.27 15.20 0.78
N VAL A 432 -16.38 14.49 0.76
CA VAL A 432 -16.59 13.37 -0.17
C VAL A 432 -17.54 13.78 -1.29
N ASP A 433 -17.07 13.64 -2.53
CA ASP A 433 -17.89 13.72 -3.75
C ASP A 433 -18.24 12.30 -4.19
N VAL A 434 -19.54 11.96 -4.14
CA VAL A 434 -20.02 10.59 -4.37
C VAL A 434 -20.98 10.54 -5.55
N THR A 435 -20.61 9.80 -6.59
CA THR A 435 -21.51 9.34 -7.68
C THR A 435 -21.72 7.83 -7.55
N LYS A 436 -22.97 7.42 -7.29
CA LYS A 436 -23.36 6.01 -7.07
C LYS A 436 -23.99 5.39 -8.29
#